data_9d680da79c3af8e01ff1cdf93b55923a
#
_entry.id   9d680da79c3af8e01ff1cdf93b55923a
#
_cell.length_a   1.000
_cell.length_b   1.000
_cell.length_c   1.000
_cell.angle_alpha   90.00
_cell.angle_beta   90.00
_cell.angle_gamma   90.00
#
_symmetry.space_group_name_H-M   'P 1'
#
loop_
_entity.id
_entity.type
_entity.pdbx_description
1 polymer ?
#
loop_
_entity_poly.entity_id
_entity_poly.type
_entity_poly.pdbx_seq_one_letter_code
_entity_poly.pdbx_strand_id
1 'polypeptide(L)'
;MSSLVACLMVVVAGTYIVLNGTDDTALLSVSAAQQELTRQRADIQRMREKTENTLDGIAVRVGQMQAQLTRLNAVGEHLAKKAKLKAAEFNFDQLPAVGGGDITASNDSFTQLELLKEIEQLDEQLLQREKQLEFLGLFVADKKISKEVRPAGLPVEKGWLSSHYGYRADPFSGKKTFHHGVDIAGKNGTGVLAAASGLVTIASKKNGYGFLIEIDHGDSYISRYGHNKEMLVKVGDLVKQGDVIAKMGSTGRSTGPHVHFEVLRHGKKVNPRKYLYSAR
;
A
#
# COMPACT_ATOMS: atom_id res chain seq x y z
N MET A 1 42.60 -32.80 -84.33
CA MET A 1 41.81 -33.55 -83.34
C MET A 1 42.22 -33.31 -81.88
N SER A 2 43.44 -32.86 -81.63
CA SER A 2 43.94 -32.61 -80.23
C SER A 2 43.30 -31.43 -79.53
N SER A 3 42.92 -30.35 -80.22
CA SER A 3 42.35 -29.12 -79.59
C SER A 3 40.95 -29.29 -79.07
N LEU A 4 40.11 -30.12 -79.71
CA LEU A 4 38.71 -30.35 -79.31
C LEU A 4 38.58 -31.17 -77.99
N VAL A 5 39.50 -32.14 -77.82
CA VAL A 5 39.57 -33.00 -76.62
C VAL A 5 40.06 -32.18 -75.43
N ALA A 6 40.99 -31.25 -75.61
CA ALA A 6 41.43 -30.36 -74.55
C ALA A 6 40.32 -29.35 -74.02
N CYS A 7 39.54 -28.80 -74.94
CA CYS A 7 38.38 -27.96 -74.58
C CYS A 7 37.29 -28.74 -73.85
N LEU A 8 37.01 -29.99 -74.28
CA LEU A 8 36.00 -30.81 -73.58
C LEU A 8 36.44 -31.20 -72.18
N MET A 9 37.73 -31.52 -71.97
CA MET A 9 38.27 -31.78 -70.62
C MET A 9 38.23 -30.61 -69.72
N VAL A 10 38.48 -29.36 -70.16
CA VAL A 10 38.39 -28.16 -69.39
C VAL A 10 36.93 -27.82 -68.98
N VAL A 11 35.98 -28.03 -69.90
CA VAL A 11 34.56 -27.86 -69.62
C VAL A 11 34.05 -28.90 -68.63
N VAL A 12 34.42 -30.16 -68.76
CA VAL A 12 34.06 -31.24 -67.85
C VAL A 12 34.68 -31.01 -66.45
N ALA A 13 35.95 -30.61 -66.38
CA ALA A 13 36.61 -30.28 -65.11
C ALA A 13 36.01 -29.06 -64.50
N GLY A 14 35.68 -28.04 -65.29
CA GLY A 14 35.00 -26.82 -64.78
C GLY A 14 33.60 -27.07 -64.22
N THR A 15 32.80 -27.89 -64.93
CA THR A 15 31.48 -28.30 -64.46
C THR A 15 31.55 -29.21 -63.22
N TYR A 16 32.50 -30.09 -63.11
CA TYR A 16 32.74 -30.96 -61.97
C TYR A 16 33.14 -30.15 -60.73
N ILE A 17 34.00 -29.13 -60.85
CA ILE A 17 34.42 -28.26 -59.78
C ILE A 17 33.22 -27.36 -59.30
N VAL A 18 32.42 -26.85 -60.22
CA VAL A 18 31.24 -26.02 -59.86
C VAL A 18 30.18 -26.86 -59.15
N LEU A 19 29.89 -28.07 -59.61
CA LEU A 19 28.92 -28.97 -59.01
C LEU A 19 29.35 -29.42 -57.58
N ASN A 20 30.59 -29.83 -57.39
CA ASN A 20 31.11 -30.27 -56.10
C ASN A 20 31.36 -29.11 -55.14
N GLY A 21 31.82 -27.96 -55.67
CA GLY A 21 32.04 -26.78 -54.82
C GLY A 21 30.75 -26.17 -54.29
N THR A 22 29.64 -26.26 -55.02
CA THR A 22 28.32 -25.77 -54.51
C THR A 22 27.72 -26.71 -53.46
N ASP A 23 27.94 -28.02 -53.56
CA ASP A 23 27.45 -28.97 -52.54
C ASP A 23 28.19 -28.83 -51.21
N ASP A 24 29.52 -28.66 -51.26
CA ASP A 24 30.31 -28.46 -50.02
C ASP A 24 29.96 -27.16 -49.30
N THR A 25 29.76 -26.07 -50.04
CA THR A 25 29.34 -24.78 -49.41
C THR A 25 27.92 -24.85 -48.87
N ALA A 26 27.02 -25.54 -49.53
CA ALA A 26 25.66 -25.77 -49.05
C ALA A 26 25.66 -26.67 -47.80
N LEU A 27 26.43 -27.72 -47.74
CA LEU A 27 26.57 -28.60 -46.57
C LEU A 27 27.18 -27.86 -45.39
N LEU A 28 28.19 -27.01 -45.59
CA LEU A 28 28.78 -26.17 -44.53
C LEU A 28 27.78 -25.15 -44.00
N SER A 29 26.97 -24.52 -44.83
CA SER A 29 25.93 -23.57 -44.42
C SER A 29 24.82 -24.25 -43.63
N VAL A 30 24.39 -25.44 -44.01
CA VAL A 30 23.39 -26.24 -43.27
C VAL A 30 23.95 -26.68 -41.92
N SER A 31 25.21 -27.13 -41.86
CA SER A 31 25.84 -27.51 -40.59
C SER A 31 25.99 -26.33 -39.62
N ALA A 32 26.37 -25.15 -40.11
CA ALA A 32 26.44 -23.93 -39.32
C ALA A 32 25.06 -23.49 -38.82
N ALA A 33 24.03 -23.57 -39.67
CA ALA A 33 22.65 -23.28 -39.27
C ALA A 33 22.12 -24.26 -38.22
N GLN A 34 22.45 -25.54 -38.32
CA GLN A 34 22.11 -26.55 -37.31
C GLN A 34 22.83 -26.31 -35.98
N GLN A 35 24.10 -25.93 -36.01
CA GLN A 35 24.81 -25.56 -34.78
C GLN A 35 24.23 -24.34 -34.11
N GLU A 36 23.89 -23.31 -34.88
CA GLU A 36 23.24 -22.11 -34.35
C GLU A 36 21.85 -22.41 -33.73
N LEU A 37 21.04 -23.23 -34.41
CA LEU A 37 19.76 -23.69 -33.90
C LEU A 37 19.90 -24.48 -32.58
N THR A 38 20.91 -25.33 -32.50
CA THR A 38 21.19 -26.11 -31.28
C THR A 38 21.59 -25.20 -30.15
N ARG A 39 22.41 -24.18 -30.43
CA ARG A 39 22.83 -23.15 -29.45
C ARG A 39 21.62 -22.35 -28.94
N GLN A 40 20.78 -21.86 -29.87
CA GLN A 40 19.56 -21.11 -29.49
C GLN A 40 18.61 -21.96 -28.66
N ARG A 41 18.44 -23.24 -28.99
CA ARG A 41 17.64 -24.17 -28.16
C ARG A 41 18.21 -24.35 -26.77
N ALA A 42 19.52 -24.47 -26.63
CA ALA A 42 20.19 -24.58 -25.36
C ALA A 42 20.03 -23.28 -24.51
N ASP A 43 20.13 -22.12 -25.16
CA ASP A 43 19.93 -20.83 -24.49
C ASP A 43 18.49 -20.63 -24.04
N ILE A 44 17.51 -21.00 -24.87
CA ILE A 44 16.08 -20.99 -24.47
C ILE A 44 15.83 -21.92 -23.29
N GLN A 45 16.41 -23.12 -23.33
CA GLN A 45 16.28 -24.08 -22.24
C GLN A 45 16.85 -23.52 -20.91
N ARG A 46 18.05 -22.93 -20.95
CA ARG A 46 18.66 -22.28 -19.79
C ARG A 46 17.81 -21.10 -19.25
N MET A 47 17.24 -20.31 -20.17
CA MET A 47 16.33 -19.23 -19.75
C MET A 47 15.07 -19.77 -19.08
N ARG A 48 14.47 -20.84 -19.62
CA ARG A 48 13.31 -21.50 -19.00
C ARG A 48 13.64 -22.01 -17.60
N GLU A 49 14.71 -22.76 -17.44
CA GLU A 49 15.16 -23.27 -16.13
C GLU A 49 15.41 -22.14 -15.14
N LYS A 50 16.03 -21.05 -15.57
CA LYS A 50 16.24 -19.87 -14.72
C LYS A 50 14.93 -19.20 -14.32
N THR A 51 13.97 -19.11 -15.25
CA THR A 51 12.65 -18.53 -14.97
C THR A 51 11.86 -19.42 -14.01
N GLU A 52 11.83 -20.73 -14.21
CA GLU A 52 11.19 -21.69 -13.32
C GLU A 52 11.76 -21.62 -11.90
N ASN A 53 13.09 -21.66 -11.77
CA ASN A 53 13.77 -21.52 -10.47
C ASN A 53 13.45 -20.19 -9.78
N THR A 54 13.30 -19.11 -10.54
CA THR A 54 12.93 -17.80 -10.01
C THR A 54 11.47 -17.81 -9.51
N LEU A 55 10.54 -18.38 -10.29
CA LEU A 55 9.14 -18.52 -9.93
C LEU A 55 8.95 -19.39 -8.68
N ASP A 56 9.67 -20.50 -8.58
CA ASP A 56 9.66 -21.35 -7.39
C ASP A 56 10.15 -20.60 -6.16
N GLY A 57 11.23 -19.83 -6.28
CA GLY A 57 11.73 -18.98 -5.19
C GLY A 57 10.72 -17.94 -4.75
N ILE A 58 10.00 -17.33 -5.67
CA ILE A 58 8.93 -16.37 -5.39
C ILE A 58 7.75 -17.07 -4.71
N ALA A 59 7.30 -18.22 -5.21
CA ALA A 59 6.20 -18.98 -4.63
C ALA A 59 6.49 -19.37 -3.18
N VAL A 60 7.71 -19.83 -2.89
CA VAL A 60 8.14 -20.12 -1.51
C VAL A 60 8.09 -18.86 -0.64
N ARG A 61 8.56 -17.72 -1.14
CA ARG A 61 8.54 -16.45 -0.40
C ARG A 61 7.11 -15.98 -0.09
N VAL A 62 6.23 -16.00 -1.07
CA VAL A 62 4.81 -15.67 -0.90
C VAL A 62 4.15 -16.59 0.14
N GLY A 63 4.41 -17.91 0.06
CA GLY A 63 3.92 -18.86 1.05
C GLY A 63 4.42 -18.58 2.47
N GLN A 64 5.68 -18.19 2.62
CA GLN A 64 6.24 -17.79 3.92
C GLN A 64 5.57 -16.51 4.46
N MET A 65 5.35 -15.52 3.61
CA MET A 65 4.69 -14.26 4.01
C MET A 65 3.23 -14.50 4.42
N GLN A 66 2.49 -15.32 3.69
CA GLN A 66 1.12 -15.71 4.04
C GLN A 66 1.06 -16.47 5.37
N ALA A 67 2.02 -17.38 5.62
CA ALA A 67 2.13 -18.10 6.90
C ALA A 67 2.44 -17.13 8.06
N GLN A 68 3.31 -16.12 7.85
CA GLN A 68 3.59 -15.08 8.83
C GLN A 68 2.35 -14.24 9.12
N LEU A 69 1.61 -13.78 8.10
CA LEU A 69 0.36 -13.04 8.27
C LEU A 69 -0.66 -13.83 9.09
N THR A 70 -0.85 -15.11 8.76
CA THR A 70 -1.76 -15.99 9.52
C THR A 70 -1.36 -16.09 10.99
N ARG A 71 -0.05 -16.26 11.27
CA ARG A 71 0.47 -16.30 12.63
C ARG A 71 0.28 -14.97 13.37
N LEU A 72 0.54 -13.85 12.73
CA LEU A 72 0.36 -12.51 13.30
C LEU A 72 -1.12 -12.24 13.60
N ASN A 73 -2.03 -12.63 12.70
CA ASN A 73 -3.47 -12.53 12.91
C ASN A 73 -3.93 -13.34 14.12
N ALA A 74 -3.48 -14.61 14.25
CA ALA A 74 -3.81 -15.45 15.38
C ALA A 74 -3.30 -14.89 16.73
N VAL A 75 -2.08 -14.31 16.74
CA VAL A 75 -1.53 -13.65 17.93
C VAL A 75 -2.35 -12.38 18.23
N GLY A 76 -2.71 -11.59 17.20
CA GLY A 76 -3.55 -10.40 17.35
C GLY A 76 -4.91 -10.70 17.97
N GLU A 77 -5.61 -11.72 17.46
CA GLU A 77 -6.88 -12.19 18.05
C GLU A 77 -6.73 -12.62 19.51
N HIS A 78 -5.67 -13.39 19.80
CA HIS A 78 -5.42 -13.85 21.18
C HIS A 78 -5.19 -12.67 22.12
N LEU A 79 -4.38 -11.70 21.72
CA LEU A 79 -4.12 -10.48 22.48
C LEU A 79 -5.38 -9.62 22.65
N ALA A 80 -6.16 -9.43 21.57
CA ALA A 80 -7.42 -8.69 21.62
C ALA A 80 -8.43 -9.34 22.58
N LYS A 81 -8.59 -10.67 22.54
CA LYS A 81 -9.40 -11.44 23.49
C LYS A 81 -8.91 -11.26 24.94
N LYS A 82 -7.60 -11.34 25.17
CA LYS A 82 -6.99 -11.15 26.51
C LYS A 82 -7.17 -9.74 27.03
N ALA A 83 -7.12 -8.73 26.14
CA ALA A 83 -7.37 -7.33 26.44
C ALA A 83 -8.87 -7.02 26.65
N LYS A 84 -9.79 -7.98 26.41
CA LYS A 84 -11.24 -7.80 26.39
C LYS A 84 -11.70 -6.74 25.36
N LEU A 85 -10.96 -6.57 24.27
CA LEU A 85 -11.33 -5.74 23.13
C LEU A 85 -12.39 -6.48 22.31
N LYS A 86 -13.38 -5.76 21.80
CA LYS A 86 -14.39 -6.37 20.93
C LYS A 86 -13.77 -6.68 19.57
N ALA A 87 -14.10 -7.84 18.98
CA ALA A 87 -13.61 -8.27 17.67
C ALA A 87 -13.88 -7.24 16.54
N ALA A 88 -14.89 -6.38 16.70
CA ALA A 88 -15.17 -5.29 15.77
C ALA A 88 -14.19 -4.09 15.88
N GLU A 89 -13.37 -4.02 16.90
CA GLU A 89 -12.46 -2.91 17.17
C GLU A 89 -11.06 -3.17 16.59
N PHE A 90 -10.69 -4.46 16.51
CA PHE A 90 -9.44 -4.93 15.89
C PHE A 90 -9.79 -6.14 15.03
N ASN A 91 -10.22 -5.89 13.80
CA ASN A 91 -10.56 -6.96 12.87
C ASN A 91 -9.30 -7.42 12.14
N PHE A 92 -8.70 -8.50 12.64
CA PHE A 92 -7.54 -9.13 12.02
C PHE A 92 -7.93 -10.00 10.81
N ASP A 93 -9.24 -10.30 10.61
CA ASP A 93 -9.74 -11.08 9.48
C ASP A 93 -9.94 -10.22 8.22
N GLN A 94 -10.15 -8.92 8.37
CA GLN A 94 -10.22 -8.02 7.23
C GLN A 94 -8.82 -7.54 6.85
N LEU A 95 -8.44 -7.79 5.62
CA LEU A 95 -7.30 -7.14 4.99
C LEU A 95 -7.50 -5.62 5.10
N PRO A 96 -6.47 -4.84 5.49
CA PRO A 96 -6.55 -3.39 5.41
C PRO A 96 -7.00 -3.03 4.00
N ALA A 97 -7.95 -2.09 3.87
CA ALA A 97 -8.47 -1.67 2.57
C ALA A 97 -7.32 -1.12 1.72
N VAL A 98 -6.75 -1.98 0.90
CA VAL A 98 -5.80 -1.61 -0.15
C VAL A 98 -6.66 -1.05 -1.28
N GLY A 99 -6.46 0.20 -1.63
CA GLY A 99 -7.10 0.81 -2.79
C GLY A 99 -6.51 0.23 -4.07
N GLY A 100 -7.00 -0.93 -4.50
CA GLY A 100 -6.67 -1.59 -5.75
C GLY A 100 -7.96 -1.93 -6.48
N GLY A 101 -8.03 -1.63 -7.77
CA GLY A 101 -9.19 -1.91 -8.60
C GLY A 101 -9.48 -3.41 -8.68
N ASP A 102 -10.75 -3.75 -8.96
CA ASP A 102 -11.25 -5.08 -9.16
C ASP A 102 -10.33 -5.93 -10.04
N ILE A 103 -9.71 -6.93 -9.44
CA ILE A 103 -9.04 -8.00 -10.18
C ILE A 103 -10.14 -8.97 -10.59
N THR A 104 -10.76 -8.74 -11.74
CA THR A 104 -11.49 -9.79 -12.44
C THR A 104 -10.46 -10.85 -12.83
N ALA A 105 -10.63 -12.05 -12.30
CA ALA A 105 -9.82 -13.21 -12.62
C ALA A 105 -9.90 -13.48 -14.14
N SER A 106 -8.98 -12.91 -14.90
CA SER A 106 -8.67 -13.31 -16.26
C SER A 106 -7.49 -14.29 -16.20
N ASN A 107 -7.63 -15.39 -16.92
CA ASN A 107 -6.66 -16.49 -17.05
C ASN A 107 -5.36 -16.08 -17.82
N ASP A 108 -4.94 -14.84 -17.71
CA ASP A 108 -3.72 -14.36 -18.33
C ASP A 108 -2.55 -14.51 -17.36
N SER A 109 -1.48 -15.09 -17.83
CA SER A 109 -0.21 -15.27 -17.11
C SER A 109 0.19 -13.98 -16.39
N PHE A 110 0.27 -14.03 -15.06
CA PHE A 110 0.77 -12.93 -14.24
C PHE A 110 2.09 -12.42 -14.82
N THR A 111 2.14 -11.14 -15.14
CA THR A 111 3.38 -10.53 -15.55
C THR A 111 4.32 -10.45 -14.34
N GLN A 112 5.62 -10.56 -14.56
CA GLN A 112 6.63 -10.43 -13.49
C GLN A 112 6.44 -9.15 -12.67
N LEU A 113 5.91 -8.08 -13.28
CA LEU A 113 5.64 -6.80 -12.64
C LEU A 113 4.44 -6.87 -11.66
N GLU A 114 3.39 -7.62 -12.01
CA GLU A 114 2.22 -7.82 -11.13
C GLU A 114 2.60 -8.63 -9.89
N LEU A 115 3.41 -9.65 -10.07
CA LEU A 115 3.91 -10.49 -8.98
C LEU A 115 4.80 -9.70 -8.00
N LEU A 116 5.65 -8.82 -8.51
CA LEU A 116 6.47 -7.93 -7.68
C LEU A 116 5.62 -6.94 -6.87
N LYS A 117 4.56 -6.39 -7.49
CA LYS A 117 3.60 -5.51 -6.79
C LYS A 117 2.86 -6.25 -5.66
N GLU A 118 2.48 -7.50 -5.90
CA GLU A 118 1.79 -8.30 -4.89
C GLU A 118 2.69 -8.63 -3.69
N ILE A 119 3.97 -8.91 -3.95
CA ILE A 119 4.97 -9.08 -2.88
C ILE A 119 5.15 -7.79 -2.08
N GLU A 120 5.26 -6.64 -2.74
CA GLU A 120 5.41 -5.34 -2.08
C GLU A 120 4.18 -5.03 -1.20
N GLN A 121 2.97 -5.32 -1.68
CA GLN A 121 1.74 -5.19 -0.90
C GLN A 121 1.71 -6.12 0.32
N LEU A 122 2.19 -7.35 0.19
CA LEU A 122 2.30 -8.30 1.30
C LEU A 122 3.33 -7.84 2.35
N ASP A 123 4.47 -7.31 1.94
CA ASP A 123 5.48 -6.74 2.84
C ASP A 123 4.91 -5.53 3.62
N GLU A 124 4.17 -4.64 2.97
CA GLU A 124 3.48 -3.53 3.64
C GLU A 124 2.43 -4.01 4.65
N GLN A 125 1.65 -5.03 4.31
CA GLN A 125 0.66 -5.63 5.21
C GLN A 125 1.33 -6.26 6.43
N LEU A 126 2.43 -7.00 6.26
CA LEU A 126 3.20 -7.57 7.36
C LEU A 126 3.70 -6.49 8.31
N LEU A 127 4.30 -5.43 7.77
CA LEU A 127 4.81 -4.31 8.56
C LEU A 127 3.69 -3.61 9.36
N GLN A 128 2.51 -3.43 8.75
CA GLN A 128 1.35 -2.86 9.43
C GLN A 128 0.85 -3.77 10.56
N ARG A 129 0.82 -5.09 10.33
CA ARG A 129 0.40 -6.07 11.36
C ARG A 129 1.37 -6.13 12.54
N GLU A 130 2.67 -6.09 12.29
CA GLU A 130 3.68 -6.02 13.35
C GLU A 130 3.46 -4.79 14.25
N LYS A 131 3.27 -3.61 13.65
CA LYS A 131 2.99 -2.38 14.40
C LYS A 131 1.68 -2.43 15.18
N GLN A 132 0.63 -3.02 14.62
CA GLN A 132 -0.63 -3.24 15.34
C GLN A 132 -0.45 -4.15 16.57
N LEU A 133 0.35 -5.20 16.43
CA LEU A 133 0.65 -6.13 17.52
C LEU A 133 1.52 -5.50 18.61
N GLU A 134 2.49 -4.67 18.23
CA GLU A 134 3.30 -3.89 19.16
C GLU A 134 2.42 -2.96 19.99
N PHE A 135 1.50 -2.25 19.35
CA PHE A 135 0.53 -1.40 20.03
C PHE A 135 -0.37 -2.18 20.98
N LEU A 136 -0.91 -3.33 20.54
CA LEU A 136 -1.69 -4.21 21.41
C LEU A 136 -0.88 -4.74 22.58
N GLY A 137 0.39 -5.09 22.35
CA GLY A 137 1.31 -5.53 23.40
C GLY A 137 1.51 -4.46 24.48
N LEU A 138 1.76 -3.21 24.07
CA LEU A 138 1.86 -2.06 24.96
C LEU A 138 0.54 -1.78 25.68
N PHE A 139 -0.59 -1.87 24.97
CA PHE A 139 -1.92 -1.68 25.53
C PHE A 139 -2.28 -2.72 26.61
N VAL A 140 -1.89 -3.99 26.37
CA VAL A 140 -2.11 -5.07 27.34
C VAL A 140 -1.19 -4.97 28.55
N ALA A 141 0.04 -4.47 28.36
CA ALA A 141 1.05 -4.36 29.41
C ALA A 141 0.79 -3.22 30.40
N ASP A 142 0.09 -2.17 29.98
CA ASP A 142 -0.09 -0.96 30.81
C ASP A 142 -1.57 -0.59 30.99
N LYS A 143 -2.11 -0.88 32.20
CA LYS A 143 -3.41 -0.34 32.64
C LYS A 143 -3.49 1.19 32.72
N LYS A 144 -2.37 1.91 32.63
CA LYS A 144 -2.32 3.38 32.52
C LYS A 144 -2.74 3.87 31.15
N ILE A 145 -2.50 3.11 30.08
CA ILE A 145 -2.84 3.50 28.70
C ILE A 145 -4.35 3.66 28.49
N SER A 146 -5.19 2.99 29.29
CA SER A 146 -6.66 3.16 29.21
C SER A 146 -7.14 4.61 29.44
N LYS A 147 -6.34 5.45 30.07
CA LYS A 147 -6.61 6.90 30.19
C LYS A 147 -6.12 7.70 28.97
N GLU A 148 -5.10 7.21 28.27
CA GLU A 148 -4.48 7.89 27.12
C GLU A 148 -5.16 7.57 25.77
N VAL A 149 -6.02 6.54 25.73
CA VAL A 149 -6.79 6.20 24.51
C VAL A 149 -8.06 7.03 24.34
N ARG A 150 -8.56 7.65 25.41
CA ARG A 150 -9.73 8.53 25.31
C ARG A 150 -9.30 9.89 24.78
N PRO A 151 -9.84 10.35 23.62
CA PRO A 151 -9.55 11.68 23.11
C PRO A 151 -9.74 12.76 24.18
N ALA A 152 -8.75 13.64 24.35
CA ALA A 152 -8.78 14.72 25.33
C ALA A 152 -7.95 15.92 24.89
N GLY A 153 -8.42 17.12 25.19
CA GLY A 153 -7.75 18.38 24.89
C GLY A 153 -7.96 18.87 23.46
N LEU A 154 -7.47 20.08 23.18
CA LEU A 154 -7.53 20.67 21.85
C LEU A 154 -6.59 19.91 20.89
N PRO A 155 -7.05 19.53 19.69
CA PRO A 155 -6.23 18.83 18.70
C PRO A 155 -5.34 19.80 17.88
N VAL A 156 -4.95 20.92 18.45
CA VAL A 156 -4.06 21.92 17.83
C VAL A 156 -3.21 22.58 18.90
N GLU A 157 -2.01 23.03 18.52
CA GLU A 157 -1.10 23.76 19.41
C GLU A 157 -1.72 25.11 19.83
N LYS A 158 -2.33 25.82 18.88
CA LYS A 158 -2.96 27.14 19.07
C LYS A 158 -4.16 27.27 18.14
N GLY A 159 -5.29 27.75 18.67
CA GLY A 159 -6.51 27.93 17.90
C GLY A 159 -7.72 28.18 18.79
N TRP A 160 -8.85 28.40 18.15
CA TRP A 160 -10.13 28.63 18.82
C TRP A 160 -11.24 27.86 18.11
N LEU A 161 -12.27 27.44 18.83
CA LEU A 161 -13.43 26.76 18.30
C LEU A 161 -14.22 27.73 17.41
N SER A 162 -14.22 27.53 16.09
CA SER A 162 -14.87 28.38 15.09
C SER A 162 -16.25 27.86 14.68
N SER A 163 -16.49 26.52 14.79
CA SER A 163 -17.78 25.95 14.47
C SER A 163 -18.08 24.72 15.32
N HIS A 164 -19.33 24.59 15.73
CA HIS A 164 -19.80 23.53 16.62
C HIS A 164 -20.33 22.33 15.83
N TYR A 165 -20.41 21.19 16.52
CA TYR A 165 -21.12 19.99 16.10
C TYR A 165 -22.63 20.25 16.08
N GLY A 166 -23.34 19.77 15.04
CA GLY A 166 -24.79 19.83 14.95
C GLY A 166 -25.28 20.61 13.73
N TYR A 167 -26.54 20.96 13.73
CA TYR A 167 -27.15 21.70 12.62
C TYR A 167 -26.64 23.14 12.53
N ARG A 168 -26.20 23.53 11.33
CA ARG A 168 -25.77 24.89 11.01
C ARG A 168 -26.08 25.25 9.55
N ALA A 169 -26.01 26.51 9.20
CA ALA A 169 -25.99 26.90 7.80
C ALA A 169 -24.67 26.46 7.17
N ASP A 170 -24.76 25.84 6.02
CA ASP A 170 -23.58 25.45 5.23
C ASP A 170 -22.88 26.72 4.70
N PRO A 171 -21.56 26.88 4.94
CA PRO A 171 -20.88 28.13 4.61
C PRO A 171 -20.75 28.40 3.09
N PHE A 172 -21.05 27.42 2.23
CA PHE A 172 -20.99 27.57 0.78
C PHE A 172 -22.36 27.73 0.14
N SER A 173 -23.36 27.02 0.61
CA SER A 173 -24.71 27.00 0.02
C SER A 173 -25.75 27.72 0.83
N GLY A 174 -25.47 28.10 2.08
CA GLY A 174 -26.42 28.69 3.02
C GLY A 174 -27.49 27.72 3.54
N LYS A 175 -27.58 26.50 2.97
CA LYS A 175 -28.60 25.52 3.34
C LYS A 175 -28.31 24.92 4.71
N LYS A 176 -29.37 24.57 5.46
CA LYS A 176 -29.25 23.86 6.72
C LYS A 176 -28.60 22.50 6.52
N THR A 177 -27.47 22.25 7.15
CA THR A 177 -26.72 21.00 7.09
C THR A 177 -26.29 20.57 8.49
N PHE A 178 -26.02 19.26 8.64
CA PHE A 178 -25.50 18.73 9.90
C PHE A 178 -23.98 18.65 9.86
N HIS A 179 -23.31 19.32 10.79
CA HIS A 179 -21.86 19.31 10.94
C HIS A 179 -21.46 18.15 11.88
N HIS A 180 -20.76 17.17 11.33
CA HIS A 180 -20.40 15.93 12.04
C HIS A 180 -19.14 16.03 12.91
N GLY A 181 -18.55 17.21 12.99
CA GLY A 181 -17.34 17.48 13.75
C GLY A 181 -17.39 18.84 14.44
N VAL A 182 -16.25 19.32 14.84
CA VAL A 182 -16.03 20.71 15.25
C VAL A 182 -14.91 21.29 14.41
N ASP A 183 -14.99 22.59 14.11
CA ASP A 183 -13.93 23.29 13.39
C ASP A 183 -13.14 24.16 14.36
N ILE A 184 -11.82 24.00 14.34
CA ILE A 184 -10.88 24.76 15.18
C ILE A 184 -10.00 25.58 14.25
N ALA A 185 -10.25 26.89 14.22
CA ALA A 185 -9.52 27.84 13.38
C ALA A 185 -8.17 28.21 14.02
N GLY A 186 -7.19 28.51 13.18
CA GLY A 186 -5.86 28.92 13.59
C GLY A 186 -5.05 29.46 12.42
N LYS A 187 -3.77 29.71 12.65
CA LYS A 187 -2.86 30.12 11.58
C LYS A 187 -2.53 28.95 10.67
N ASN A 188 -2.44 29.20 9.36
CA ASN A 188 -1.97 28.20 8.41
C ASN A 188 -0.58 27.69 8.83
N GLY A 189 -0.40 26.37 8.89
CA GLY A 189 0.83 25.72 9.33
C GLY A 189 0.93 25.47 10.84
N THR A 190 -0.08 25.85 11.65
CA THR A 190 -0.14 25.46 13.07
C THR A 190 -0.11 23.95 13.23
N GLY A 191 0.61 23.43 14.22
CA GLY A 191 0.65 22.00 14.52
C GLY A 191 -0.71 21.44 14.88
N VAL A 192 -1.08 20.34 14.25
CA VAL A 192 -2.26 19.53 14.56
C VAL A 192 -1.80 18.39 15.44
N LEU A 193 -2.46 18.19 16.57
CA LEU A 193 -2.04 17.27 17.63
C LEU A 193 -2.95 16.05 17.68
N ALA A 194 -2.38 14.88 17.91
CA ALA A 194 -3.13 13.68 18.24
C ALA A 194 -3.91 13.87 19.55
N ALA A 195 -5.22 13.71 19.50
CA ALA A 195 -6.09 13.91 20.67
C ALA A 195 -5.97 12.79 21.71
N ALA A 196 -5.45 11.64 21.31
CA ALA A 196 -5.12 10.49 22.15
C ALA A 196 -4.01 9.68 21.50
N SER A 197 -3.40 8.76 22.25
CA SER A 197 -2.47 7.77 21.69
C SER A 197 -3.21 6.78 20.80
N GLY A 198 -2.59 6.29 19.72
CA GLY A 198 -3.24 5.37 18.80
C GLY A 198 -2.43 5.05 17.54
N LEU A 199 -3.07 4.27 16.67
CA LEU A 199 -2.54 3.86 15.38
C LEU A 199 -3.16 4.70 14.26
N VAL A 200 -2.33 5.23 13.36
CA VAL A 200 -2.80 5.95 12.16
C VAL A 200 -3.37 4.94 11.17
N THR A 201 -4.68 5.04 10.89
CA THR A 201 -5.41 4.16 9.96
C THR A 201 -5.65 4.80 8.61
N ILE A 202 -5.71 6.14 8.53
CA ILE A 202 -5.79 6.90 7.28
C ILE A 202 -4.81 8.07 7.32
N ALA A 203 -4.04 8.23 6.26
CA ALA A 203 -3.22 9.41 5.98
C ALA A 203 -3.23 9.66 4.46
N SER A 204 -4.31 10.24 3.93
CA SER A 204 -4.51 10.41 2.49
C SER A 204 -5.48 11.54 2.17
N LYS A 205 -5.51 11.97 0.89
CA LYS A 205 -6.50 12.94 0.41
C LYS A 205 -7.86 12.26 0.27
N LYS A 206 -8.90 12.83 0.90
CA LYS A 206 -10.29 12.35 0.83
C LYS A 206 -11.23 13.47 0.36
N ASN A 207 -12.25 13.07 -0.39
CA ASN A 207 -13.26 14.04 -0.88
C ASN A 207 -13.94 14.76 0.29
N GLY A 208 -14.08 16.08 0.18
CA GLY A 208 -14.63 16.94 1.22
C GLY A 208 -13.61 17.29 2.31
N TYR A 209 -12.88 16.34 2.85
CA TYR A 209 -11.91 16.52 3.94
C TYR A 209 -10.57 17.13 3.52
N GLY A 210 -10.20 17.08 2.23
CA GLY A 210 -8.84 17.40 1.81
C GLY A 210 -7.84 16.34 2.31
N PHE A 211 -6.70 16.75 2.84
CA PHE A 211 -5.78 15.82 3.52
C PHE A 211 -6.35 15.42 4.89
N LEU A 212 -6.65 14.14 5.01
CA LEU A 212 -7.29 13.53 6.17
C LEU A 212 -6.31 12.62 6.89
N ILE A 213 -6.21 12.76 8.21
CA ILE A 213 -5.63 11.76 9.09
C ILE A 213 -6.75 11.16 9.93
N GLU A 214 -6.73 9.84 10.09
CA GLU A 214 -7.57 9.10 11.01
C GLU A 214 -6.68 8.29 11.94
N ILE A 215 -7.01 8.31 13.24
CA ILE A 215 -6.28 7.56 14.26
C ILE A 215 -7.28 6.68 15.01
N ASP A 216 -6.99 5.39 15.07
CA ASP A 216 -7.68 4.44 15.94
C ASP A 216 -6.97 4.40 17.29
N HIS A 217 -7.71 4.75 18.32
CA HIS A 217 -7.20 4.82 19.69
C HIS A 217 -7.46 3.54 20.50
N GLY A 218 -8.18 2.56 19.92
CA GLY A 218 -8.74 1.44 20.67
C GLY A 218 -9.94 1.85 21.52
N ASP A 219 -10.50 0.92 22.28
CA ASP A 219 -11.72 1.13 23.11
C ASP A 219 -12.86 1.81 22.33
N SER A 220 -12.97 1.48 21.03
CA SER A 220 -13.97 2.04 20.10
C SER A 220 -13.84 3.54 19.81
N TYR A 221 -12.75 4.17 20.14
CA TYR A 221 -12.50 5.57 19.82
C TYR A 221 -11.66 5.72 18.56
N ILE A 222 -12.16 6.55 17.63
CA ILE A 222 -11.44 6.99 16.44
C ILE A 222 -11.51 8.50 16.37
N SER A 223 -10.41 9.14 16.00
CA SER A 223 -10.38 10.59 15.71
C SER A 223 -10.00 10.87 14.27
N ARG A 224 -10.55 11.95 13.70
CA ARG A 224 -10.29 12.41 12.34
C ARG A 224 -9.90 13.86 12.32
N TYR A 225 -8.93 14.19 11.48
CA TYR A 225 -8.35 15.52 11.32
C TYR A 225 -8.31 15.88 9.84
N GLY A 226 -9.27 16.73 9.43
CA GLY A 226 -9.42 17.17 8.03
C GLY A 226 -8.80 18.53 7.76
N HIS A 227 -8.74 18.90 6.47
CA HIS A 227 -8.30 20.17 5.89
C HIS A 227 -6.82 20.48 6.11
N ASN A 228 -6.00 19.47 6.45
CA ASN A 228 -4.58 19.65 6.67
C ASN A 228 -3.87 20.20 5.42
N LYS A 229 -2.79 20.94 5.62
CA LYS A 229 -1.86 21.38 4.58
C LYS A 229 -0.85 20.29 4.24
N GLU A 230 -0.37 19.62 5.29
CA GLU A 230 0.69 18.63 5.24
C GLU A 230 0.41 17.56 6.29
N MET A 231 0.63 16.31 5.95
CA MET A 231 0.57 15.16 6.87
C MET A 231 2.00 14.81 7.27
N LEU A 232 2.27 14.70 8.57
CA LEU A 232 3.60 14.39 9.11
C LEU A 232 3.71 12.91 9.53
N VAL A 233 2.63 12.18 9.41
CA VAL A 233 2.52 10.75 9.73
C VAL A 233 1.93 9.98 8.55
N LYS A 234 2.17 8.68 8.52
CA LYS A 234 1.66 7.74 7.51
C LYS A 234 0.86 6.63 8.16
N VAL A 235 0.08 5.92 7.36
CA VAL A 235 -0.67 4.73 7.82
C VAL A 235 0.28 3.72 8.45
N GLY A 236 -0.12 3.19 9.61
CA GLY A 236 0.67 2.27 10.40
C GLY A 236 1.59 2.94 11.44
N ASP A 237 1.70 4.27 11.48
CA ASP A 237 2.48 4.94 12.51
C ASP A 237 1.72 4.92 13.85
N LEU A 238 2.47 4.67 14.94
CA LEU A 238 2.00 4.83 16.31
C LEU A 238 2.26 6.26 16.78
N VAL A 239 1.23 6.90 17.32
CA VAL A 239 1.32 8.25 17.84
C VAL A 239 0.90 8.29 19.31
N LYS A 240 1.52 9.19 20.07
CA LYS A 240 1.13 9.50 21.46
C LYS A 240 0.23 10.70 21.47
N GLN A 241 -0.61 10.81 22.52
CA GLN A 241 -1.39 12.01 22.76
C GLN A 241 -0.48 13.25 22.80
N GLY A 242 -0.81 14.26 22.01
CA GLY A 242 -0.05 15.50 21.92
C GLY A 242 1.04 15.52 20.83
N ASP A 243 1.31 14.41 20.18
CA ASP A 243 2.24 14.38 19.03
C ASP A 243 1.70 15.24 17.89
N VAL A 244 2.62 15.94 17.20
CA VAL A 244 2.28 16.72 15.99
C VAL A 244 2.14 15.77 14.82
N ILE A 245 0.90 15.58 14.34
CA ILE A 245 0.58 14.64 13.25
C ILE A 245 0.45 15.31 11.90
N ALA A 246 0.13 16.62 11.87
CA ALA A 246 -0.06 17.39 10.64
C ALA A 246 0.19 18.87 10.86
N LYS A 247 0.18 19.62 9.75
CA LYS A 247 0.10 21.09 9.76
C LYS A 247 -1.27 21.53 9.27
N MET A 248 -1.88 22.46 10.02
CA MET A 248 -3.18 23.05 9.71
C MET A 248 -3.17 23.69 8.32
N GLY A 249 -4.22 23.49 7.55
CA GLY A 249 -4.40 24.06 6.22
C GLY A 249 -5.83 24.44 5.92
N SER A 250 -6.14 24.48 4.61
CA SER A 250 -7.48 24.78 4.08
C SER A 250 -7.73 23.92 2.84
N THR A 251 -7.29 22.66 2.87
CA THR A 251 -7.47 21.73 1.73
C THR A 251 -8.87 21.13 1.72
N GLY A 252 -9.34 20.69 0.57
CA GLY A 252 -10.70 20.16 0.43
C GLY A 252 -11.78 21.24 0.49
N ARG A 253 -12.92 20.94 1.13
CA ARG A 253 -14.05 21.87 1.25
C ARG A 253 -13.91 22.72 2.50
N SER A 254 -13.13 23.78 2.41
CA SER A 254 -12.78 24.68 3.52
C SER A 254 -12.85 26.15 3.10
N THR A 255 -13.30 27.02 3.96
CA THR A 255 -13.39 28.48 3.74
C THR A 255 -12.18 29.24 4.26
N GLY A 256 -11.28 28.60 4.98
CA GLY A 256 -10.07 29.21 5.54
C GLY A 256 -9.31 28.23 6.44
N PRO A 257 -8.13 28.59 6.95
CA PRO A 257 -7.30 27.69 7.74
C PRO A 257 -7.98 27.24 9.03
N HIS A 258 -8.28 25.94 9.13
CA HIS A 258 -8.84 25.29 10.33
C HIS A 258 -8.60 23.79 10.27
N VAL A 259 -8.75 23.11 11.38
CA VAL A 259 -8.86 21.65 11.48
C VAL A 259 -10.32 21.30 11.69
N HIS A 260 -10.86 20.49 10.80
CA HIS A 260 -12.12 19.78 11.01
C HIS A 260 -11.84 18.53 11.85
N PHE A 261 -12.33 18.51 13.09
CA PHE A 261 -12.07 17.45 14.05
C PHE A 261 -13.33 16.65 14.33
N GLU A 262 -13.27 15.33 14.10
CA GLU A 262 -14.34 14.39 14.43
C GLU A 262 -13.87 13.39 15.47
N VAL A 263 -14.79 12.91 16.29
CA VAL A 263 -14.63 11.76 17.16
C VAL A 263 -15.72 10.75 16.83
N LEU A 264 -15.32 9.50 16.62
CA LEU A 264 -16.23 8.38 16.50
C LEU A 264 -16.11 7.52 17.75
N ARG A 265 -17.24 6.98 18.19
CA ARG A 265 -17.32 5.97 19.23
C ARG A 265 -18.25 4.85 18.79
N HIS A 266 -17.78 3.60 18.84
CA HIS A 266 -18.50 2.45 18.30
C HIS A 266 -18.95 2.68 16.84
N GLY A 267 -18.06 3.23 16.00
CA GLY A 267 -18.32 3.54 14.59
C GLY A 267 -19.27 4.70 14.31
N LYS A 268 -19.84 5.35 15.34
CA LYS A 268 -20.78 6.48 15.20
C LYS A 268 -20.10 7.79 15.53
N LYS A 269 -20.28 8.80 14.68
CA LYS A 269 -19.81 10.16 14.95
C LYS A 269 -20.52 10.74 16.16
N VAL A 270 -19.76 11.20 17.14
CA VAL A 270 -20.26 11.81 18.39
C VAL A 270 -19.81 13.25 18.50
N ASN A 271 -20.46 14.03 19.37
CA ASN A 271 -20.09 15.44 19.58
C ASN A 271 -18.68 15.55 20.19
N PRO A 272 -17.68 16.08 19.44
CA PRO A 272 -16.31 16.15 19.91
C PRO A 272 -16.09 17.14 21.05
N ARG A 273 -17.00 18.09 21.27
CA ARG A 273 -16.87 19.12 22.29
C ARG A 273 -16.65 18.55 23.70
N LYS A 274 -17.21 17.35 23.98
CA LYS A 274 -17.05 16.65 25.25
C LYS A 274 -15.60 16.25 25.55
N TYR A 275 -14.79 16.15 24.50
CA TYR A 275 -13.39 15.71 24.59
C TYR A 275 -12.41 16.89 24.58
N LEU A 276 -12.79 18.05 24.00
CA LEU A 276 -11.92 19.23 23.91
C LEU A 276 -11.53 19.83 25.25
N TYR A 277 -12.40 19.73 26.22
CA TYR A 277 -12.25 20.35 27.55
C TYR A 277 -12.05 19.31 28.65
N SER A 278 -11.87 18.04 28.32
CA SER A 278 -11.46 17.05 29.29
C SER A 278 -10.01 17.33 29.71
N ALA A 279 -9.71 17.28 30.98
CA ALA A 279 -8.33 17.42 31.46
C ALA A 279 -7.47 16.31 30.86
N ARG A 280 -6.29 16.69 30.41
CA ARG A 280 -5.24 15.77 29.97
C ARG A 280 -4.75 14.93 31.11
#